data_d6a2281e4dec87295bae970784b5d4da
#
_entry.id   d6a2281e4dec87295bae970784b5d4da
#
_cell.length_a   1.000
_cell.length_b   1.000
_cell.length_c   1.000
_cell.angle_alpha   90.00
_cell.angle_beta   90.00
_cell.angle_gamma   90.00
#
_symmetry.space_group_name_H-M   'P 1'
#
loop_
_entity.id
_entity.type
_entity.pdbx_description
1 polymer ?
#
loop_
_entity_poly.entity_id
_entity_poly.type
_entity_poly.pdbx_seq_one_letter_code
_entity_poly.pdbx_strand_id
1 'polypeptide(L)'
;GYLKNDPSWVSGPTLSKLSNSSYENETVDLTLLPNSQLLSNGNLFISGSTFNGPGYIVANGDVTISSSTVINGNIFIICSGSISISNSQTGTDINSPVIIYSKGNAYYNNSNIYGLVVSKGNSLAFDGSNIYGAILNYSSLFTLNGDTDIVGSVVSKYIVDFQSDLASITKGNIPEFTGLVTGLNPFIVPGSYLEY
;
A
#
# COMPACT_ATOMS: atom_id res chain seq x y z
N GLY A 1 -6.08 17.54 -4.14
CA GLY A 1 -7.27 17.12 -4.78
C GLY A 1 -7.24 15.91 -5.68
N TYR A 2 -6.11 15.23 -5.90
CA TYR A 2 -6.02 14.19 -6.93
C TYR A 2 -6.58 12.82 -6.54
N LEU A 3 -6.85 12.59 -5.28
CA LEU A 3 -7.42 11.33 -4.79
C LEU A 3 -8.83 11.50 -4.24
N LYS A 4 -9.53 12.56 -4.65
CA LYS A 4 -10.83 12.91 -4.08
C LYS A 4 -11.99 12.17 -4.72
N ASN A 5 -11.84 11.70 -5.94
CA ASN A 5 -12.80 10.89 -6.69
C ASN A 5 -12.04 9.79 -7.40
N ASP A 6 -12.71 8.81 -7.93
CA ASP A 6 -12.07 7.82 -8.79
C ASP A 6 -11.17 8.54 -9.78
N PRO A 7 -9.89 8.22 -9.77
CA PRO A 7 -8.97 8.94 -10.59
C PRO A 7 -9.42 8.81 -12.04
N SER A 8 -9.78 9.93 -12.67
CA SER A 8 -10.22 9.94 -14.06
C SER A 8 -9.20 9.37 -15.04
N TRP A 9 -7.93 9.25 -14.60
CA TRP A 9 -6.86 8.60 -15.33
C TRP A 9 -6.90 7.06 -15.25
N VAL A 10 -7.71 6.47 -14.35
CA VAL A 10 -7.96 5.03 -14.27
C VAL A 10 -9.09 4.60 -15.21
N SER A 11 -9.80 5.52 -15.84
CA SER A 11 -10.81 5.24 -16.86
C SER A 11 -10.15 4.81 -18.20
N GLY A 12 -9.37 3.76 -18.16
CA GLY A 12 -8.91 3.04 -19.33
C GLY A 12 -9.99 2.07 -19.84
N PRO A 13 -9.97 1.71 -21.10
CA PRO A 13 -10.99 0.82 -21.63
C PRO A 13 -10.89 -0.56 -21.00
N THR A 14 -11.90 -0.97 -20.26
CA THR A 14 -12.50 -2.28 -20.38
C THR A 14 -12.08 -3.44 -19.49
N LEU A 15 -11.14 -3.37 -18.57
CA LEU A 15 -11.12 -4.34 -17.46
C LEU A 15 -12.18 -3.99 -16.39
N SER A 16 -12.86 -2.90 -16.58
CA SER A 16 -13.88 -2.31 -15.70
C SER A 16 -15.16 -3.12 -15.52
N LYS A 17 -15.23 -4.36 -15.97
CA LYS A 17 -16.45 -5.17 -15.87
C LYS A 17 -16.35 -6.36 -14.93
N LEU A 18 -15.22 -6.58 -14.28
CA LEU A 18 -15.11 -7.62 -13.28
C LEU A 18 -15.70 -7.09 -11.97
N SER A 19 -16.81 -7.65 -11.53
CA SER A 19 -17.45 -7.25 -10.26
C SER A 19 -16.51 -7.53 -9.06
N ASN A 20 -15.88 -8.70 -9.07
CA ASN A 20 -14.78 -9.09 -8.17
C ASN A 20 -13.72 -9.80 -9.01
N SER A 21 -12.47 -9.74 -8.57
CA SER A 21 -11.34 -10.41 -9.23
C SER A 21 -10.57 -11.26 -8.22
N SER A 22 -10.11 -12.40 -8.66
CA SER A 22 -9.25 -13.29 -7.85
C SER A 22 -8.06 -13.74 -8.66
N TYR A 23 -6.89 -13.73 -8.02
CA TYR A 23 -5.62 -14.22 -8.55
C TYR A 23 -5.02 -15.19 -7.54
N GLU A 24 -4.86 -16.43 -7.93
CA GLU A 24 -4.39 -17.50 -7.04
C GLU A 24 -3.25 -18.26 -7.69
N ASN A 25 -2.06 -18.21 -7.04
CA ASN A 25 -0.85 -18.88 -7.51
C ASN A 25 -0.45 -18.48 -8.95
N GLU A 26 -0.65 -17.24 -9.29
CA GLU A 26 -0.38 -16.68 -10.62
C GLU A 26 0.84 -15.77 -10.63
N THR A 27 1.48 -15.65 -11.78
CA THR A 27 2.48 -14.59 -12.01
C THR A 27 1.91 -13.61 -13.02
N VAL A 28 1.77 -12.35 -12.62
CA VAL A 28 1.21 -11.28 -13.43
C VAL A 28 2.27 -10.22 -13.66
N ASP A 29 2.59 -9.94 -14.91
CA ASP A 29 3.41 -8.82 -15.32
C ASP A 29 2.49 -7.66 -15.70
N LEU A 30 2.45 -6.63 -14.86
CA LEU A 30 1.57 -5.48 -15.08
C LEU A 30 1.95 -4.72 -16.35
N THR A 31 3.21 -4.75 -16.77
CA THR A 31 3.66 -4.05 -17.97
C THR A 31 3.03 -4.60 -19.25
N LEU A 32 2.57 -5.84 -19.21
CA LEU A 32 1.88 -6.49 -20.33
C LEU A 32 0.37 -6.18 -20.38
N LEU A 33 -0.16 -5.59 -19.31
CA LEU A 33 -1.56 -5.19 -19.27
C LEU A 33 -1.79 -3.83 -19.94
N PRO A 34 -3.00 -3.53 -20.44
CA PRO A 34 -3.35 -2.22 -20.96
C PRO A 34 -3.04 -1.11 -19.94
N ASN A 35 -2.24 -0.10 -20.36
CA ASN A 35 -1.78 0.99 -19.50
C ASN A 35 -1.04 0.55 -18.22
N SER A 36 -0.49 -0.67 -18.18
CA SER A 36 0.12 -1.27 -17.00
C SER A 36 -0.82 -1.30 -15.79
N GLN A 37 -2.10 -1.59 -16.02
CA GLN A 37 -3.15 -1.49 -15.01
C GLN A 37 -3.93 -2.79 -14.87
N LEU A 38 -4.11 -3.21 -13.60
CA LEU A 38 -5.06 -4.22 -13.20
C LEU A 38 -6.23 -3.52 -12.49
N LEU A 39 -7.44 -3.63 -13.05
CA LEU A 39 -8.62 -2.95 -12.54
C LEU A 39 -9.68 -3.96 -12.07
N SER A 40 -10.21 -3.78 -10.86
CA SER A 40 -11.37 -4.50 -10.34
C SER A 40 -12.47 -3.52 -9.98
N ASN A 41 -13.68 -3.71 -10.49
CA ASN A 41 -14.85 -2.91 -10.12
C ASN A 41 -15.47 -3.28 -8.76
N GLY A 42 -15.06 -4.40 -8.21
CA GLY A 42 -15.46 -4.87 -6.90
C GLY A 42 -14.24 -5.14 -6.04
N ASN A 43 -14.32 -6.18 -5.22
CA ASN A 43 -13.24 -6.63 -4.39
C ASN A 43 -12.17 -7.35 -5.20
N LEU A 44 -10.93 -7.26 -4.74
CA LEU A 44 -9.77 -7.91 -5.33
C LEU A 44 -9.15 -8.85 -4.29
N PHE A 45 -8.99 -10.11 -4.68
CA PHE A 45 -8.34 -11.14 -3.86
C PHE A 45 -7.08 -11.63 -4.58
N ILE A 46 -5.96 -11.59 -3.88
CA ILE A 46 -4.66 -12.04 -4.37
C ILE A 46 -4.07 -13.00 -3.34
N SER A 47 -3.77 -14.23 -3.75
CA SER A 47 -3.26 -15.26 -2.87
C SER A 47 -2.15 -16.07 -3.55
N GLY A 48 -1.00 -16.22 -2.89
CA GLY A 48 0.11 -17.02 -3.37
C GLY A 48 0.71 -16.57 -4.72
N SER A 49 0.42 -15.35 -5.14
CA SER A 49 0.71 -14.84 -6.49
C SER A 49 1.90 -13.89 -6.50
N THR A 50 2.50 -13.72 -7.67
CA THR A 50 3.57 -12.74 -7.89
C THR A 50 3.11 -11.69 -8.88
N PHE A 51 3.23 -10.41 -8.51
CA PHE A 51 2.96 -9.29 -9.39
C PHE A 51 4.25 -8.52 -9.66
N ASN A 52 4.54 -8.30 -10.94
CA ASN A 52 5.72 -7.55 -11.37
C ASN A 52 5.29 -6.21 -12.00
N GLY A 53 5.89 -5.13 -11.49
CA GLY A 53 5.70 -3.77 -11.99
C GLY A 53 6.73 -3.34 -13.03
N PRO A 54 6.73 -2.07 -13.38
CA PRO A 54 5.89 -1.00 -12.80
C PRO A 54 4.43 -1.07 -13.23
N GLY A 55 3.53 -0.55 -12.39
CA GLY A 55 2.12 -0.52 -12.76
C GLY A 55 1.16 -0.17 -11.63
N TYR A 56 -0.12 -0.42 -11.88
CA TYR A 56 -1.20 -0.07 -10.97
C TYR A 56 -2.09 -1.27 -10.70
N ILE A 57 -2.48 -1.45 -9.46
CA ILE A 57 -3.51 -2.38 -9.00
C ILE A 57 -4.61 -1.53 -8.37
N VAL A 58 -5.80 -1.52 -8.95
CA VAL A 58 -6.89 -0.63 -8.53
C VAL A 58 -8.16 -1.44 -8.30
N ALA A 59 -8.78 -1.26 -7.15
CA ALA A 59 -10.04 -1.87 -6.80
C ALA A 59 -11.06 -0.83 -6.32
N ASN A 60 -12.29 -0.90 -6.82
CA ASN A 60 -13.41 -0.09 -6.31
C ASN A 60 -14.04 -0.66 -5.03
N GLY A 61 -13.62 -1.83 -4.60
CA GLY A 61 -13.98 -2.47 -3.34
C GLY A 61 -12.79 -2.66 -2.42
N ASP A 62 -12.83 -3.73 -1.65
CA ASP A 62 -11.76 -4.13 -0.75
C ASP A 62 -10.63 -4.86 -1.50
N VAL A 63 -9.42 -4.78 -0.97
CA VAL A 63 -8.27 -5.55 -1.45
C VAL A 63 -7.81 -6.49 -0.35
N THR A 64 -7.68 -7.77 -0.68
CA THR A 64 -7.10 -8.79 0.20
C THR A 64 -5.89 -9.41 -0.49
N ILE A 65 -4.73 -9.35 0.16
CA ILE A 65 -3.47 -9.93 -0.28
C ILE A 65 -2.99 -10.90 0.79
N SER A 66 -2.69 -12.15 0.41
CA SER A 66 -2.38 -13.19 1.38
C SER A 66 -1.48 -14.30 0.84
N SER A 67 -1.12 -15.24 1.73
CA SER A 67 -0.52 -16.53 1.37
C SER A 67 0.79 -16.44 0.60
N SER A 68 1.76 -15.70 1.15
CA SER A 68 3.08 -15.53 0.54
C SER A 68 3.06 -14.84 -0.83
N THR A 69 2.07 -13.98 -1.05
CA THR A 69 2.04 -13.11 -2.24
C THR A 69 3.24 -12.17 -2.24
N VAL A 70 3.83 -11.98 -3.41
CA VAL A 70 4.95 -11.07 -3.62
C VAL A 70 4.56 -10.01 -4.66
N ILE A 71 4.71 -8.75 -4.29
CA ILE A 71 4.46 -7.62 -5.19
C ILE A 71 5.78 -6.90 -5.41
N ASN A 72 6.32 -7.05 -6.62
CA ASN A 72 7.65 -6.58 -7.00
C ASN A 72 7.59 -5.32 -7.87
N GLY A 73 8.56 -4.45 -7.65
CA GLY A 73 8.74 -3.27 -8.48
C GLY A 73 7.84 -2.11 -8.06
N ASN A 74 7.91 -1.07 -8.84
CA ASN A 74 7.20 0.18 -8.58
C ASN A 74 5.70 0.03 -8.87
N ILE A 75 4.91 -0.35 -7.88
CA ILE A 75 3.47 -0.59 -8.02
C ILE A 75 2.68 0.32 -7.11
N PHE A 76 1.60 0.90 -7.66
CA PHE A 76 0.55 1.55 -6.89
C PHE A 76 -0.59 0.56 -6.63
N ILE A 77 -0.95 0.38 -5.36
CA ILE A 77 -2.14 -0.35 -4.94
C ILE A 77 -3.14 0.66 -4.40
N ILE A 78 -4.27 0.80 -5.06
CA ILE A 78 -5.30 1.77 -4.72
C ILE A 78 -6.62 1.04 -4.50
N CYS A 79 -7.23 1.20 -3.32
CA CYS A 79 -8.58 0.70 -3.08
C CYS A 79 -9.50 1.75 -2.48
N SER A 80 -10.76 1.73 -2.90
CA SER A 80 -11.80 2.60 -2.32
C SER A 80 -12.45 1.99 -1.08
N GLY A 81 -12.27 0.69 -0.85
CA GLY A 81 -12.63 -0.03 0.36
C GLY A 81 -11.49 -0.18 1.34
N SER A 82 -11.53 -1.24 2.12
CA SER A 82 -10.49 -1.63 3.07
C SER A 82 -9.39 -2.44 2.39
N ILE A 83 -8.20 -2.40 2.96
CA ILE A 83 -7.10 -3.26 2.53
C ILE A 83 -6.67 -4.18 3.67
N SER A 84 -6.43 -5.44 3.34
CA SER A 84 -5.84 -6.42 4.25
C SER A 84 -4.68 -7.13 3.55
N ILE A 85 -3.49 -7.06 4.14
CA ILE A 85 -2.30 -7.74 3.65
C ILE A 85 -1.79 -8.66 4.75
N SER A 86 -1.68 -9.96 4.47
CA SER A 86 -1.23 -10.94 5.45
C SER A 86 -0.23 -11.92 4.86
N ASN A 87 0.80 -12.24 5.65
CA ASN A 87 1.84 -13.22 5.30
C ASN A 87 2.40 -12.98 3.88
N SER A 88 2.69 -11.73 3.55
CA SER A 88 3.02 -11.32 2.17
C SER A 88 4.13 -10.27 2.15
N GLN A 89 4.73 -10.09 0.98
CA GLN A 89 5.74 -9.05 0.76
C GLN A 89 5.26 -8.07 -0.30
N THR A 90 5.25 -6.78 0.03
CA THR A 90 4.92 -5.70 -0.90
C THR A 90 6.10 -4.74 -1.03
N GLY A 91 6.63 -4.64 -2.24
CA GLY A 91 7.96 -4.06 -2.49
C GLY A 91 9.07 -5.07 -2.17
N THR A 92 10.20 -4.94 -2.82
CA THR A 92 11.34 -5.84 -2.59
C THR A 92 12.47 -5.18 -1.85
N ASP A 93 12.64 -3.89 -2.07
CA ASP A 93 13.67 -3.08 -1.44
C ASP A 93 13.34 -1.58 -1.57
N ILE A 94 14.24 -0.75 -1.10
CA ILE A 94 14.10 0.72 -1.15
C ILE A 94 14.06 1.28 -2.58
N ASN A 95 14.58 0.57 -3.58
CA ASN A 95 14.63 1.01 -4.98
C ASN A 95 13.40 0.55 -5.79
N SER A 96 12.65 -0.38 -5.24
CA SER A 96 11.45 -0.98 -5.86
C SER A 96 10.24 -0.91 -4.92
N PRO A 97 9.90 0.30 -4.44
CA PRO A 97 8.86 0.48 -3.44
C PRO A 97 7.47 0.31 -4.01
N VAL A 98 6.51 0.07 -3.13
CA VAL A 98 5.09 0.15 -3.43
C VAL A 98 4.47 1.40 -2.79
N ILE A 99 3.39 1.89 -3.38
CA ILE A 99 2.51 2.87 -2.75
C ILE A 99 1.16 2.21 -2.52
N ILE A 100 0.75 2.15 -1.27
CA ILE A 100 -0.52 1.54 -0.86
C ILE A 100 -1.44 2.65 -0.38
N TYR A 101 -2.58 2.80 -1.01
CA TYR A 101 -3.60 3.76 -0.64
C TYR A 101 -4.94 3.08 -0.39
N SER A 102 -5.52 3.28 0.81
CA SER A 102 -6.86 2.82 1.15
C SER A 102 -7.76 3.96 1.65
N LYS A 103 -9.00 3.99 1.17
CA LYS A 103 -10.05 4.85 1.73
C LYS A 103 -10.71 4.22 2.95
N GLY A 104 -10.81 2.89 2.99
CA GLY A 104 -11.30 2.11 4.11
C GLY A 104 -10.21 1.79 5.12
N ASN A 105 -10.52 0.87 6.03
CA ASN A 105 -9.56 0.41 7.05
C ASN A 105 -8.38 -0.32 6.41
N ALA A 106 -7.25 -0.28 7.08
CA ALA A 106 -6.04 -0.95 6.62
C ALA A 106 -5.47 -1.85 7.71
N TYR A 107 -5.24 -3.11 7.36
CA TYR A 107 -4.72 -4.14 8.25
C TYR A 107 -3.55 -4.86 7.62
N TYR A 108 -2.45 -4.93 8.33
CA TYR A 108 -1.22 -5.59 7.90
C TYR A 108 -0.81 -6.59 8.98
N ASN A 109 -0.69 -7.86 8.61
CA ASN A 109 -0.35 -8.93 9.54
C ASN A 109 0.79 -9.79 8.98
N ASN A 110 1.85 -10.00 9.77
CA ASN A 110 3.03 -10.80 9.39
C ASN A 110 3.54 -10.50 7.98
N SER A 111 3.65 -9.22 7.64
CA SER A 111 3.96 -8.80 6.26
C SER A 111 5.15 -7.85 6.23
N ASN A 112 5.93 -7.92 5.14
CA ASN A 112 7.00 -6.97 4.89
C ASN A 112 6.57 -5.96 3.83
N ILE A 113 6.70 -4.67 4.13
CA ILE A 113 6.26 -3.58 3.26
C ILE A 113 7.44 -2.64 3.02
N TYR A 114 7.83 -2.48 1.75
CA TYR A 114 8.80 -1.47 1.33
C TYR A 114 8.08 -0.38 0.54
N GLY A 115 7.91 0.79 1.14
CA GLY A 115 7.23 1.85 0.42
C GLY A 115 6.47 2.87 1.26
N LEU A 116 5.37 3.36 0.70
CA LEU A 116 4.49 4.34 1.33
C LEU A 116 3.11 3.73 1.59
N VAL A 117 2.68 3.80 2.83
CA VAL A 117 1.31 3.44 3.22
C VAL A 117 0.52 4.70 3.51
N VAL A 118 -0.62 4.87 2.84
CA VAL A 118 -1.57 5.96 3.07
C VAL A 118 -2.92 5.38 3.47
N SER A 119 -3.36 5.64 4.69
CA SER A 119 -4.65 5.17 5.21
C SER A 119 -5.58 6.33 5.54
N LYS A 120 -6.81 6.25 5.01
CA LYS A 120 -7.88 7.25 5.25
C LYS A 120 -9.13 6.69 5.92
N GLY A 121 -9.14 5.40 6.27
CA GLY A 121 -10.24 4.76 6.98
C GLY A 121 -10.34 5.18 8.44
N ASN A 122 -11.10 4.42 9.20
CA ASN A 122 -11.22 4.65 10.64
C ASN A 122 -10.08 3.98 11.43
N SER A 123 -9.50 2.91 10.88
CA SER A 123 -8.45 2.13 11.55
C SER A 123 -7.29 1.83 10.60
N LEU A 124 -6.09 1.99 11.11
CA LEU A 124 -4.84 1.47 10.56
C LEU A 124 -4.20 0.59 11.62
N ALA A 125 -3.91 -0.66 11.30
CA ALA A 125 -3.27 -1.59 12.22
C ALA A 125 -2.17 -2.40 11.55
N PHE A 126 -1.06 -2.54 12.26
CA PHE A 126 0.02 -3.45 11.92
C PHE A 126 0.19 -4.46 13.06
N ASP A 127 0.35 -5.73 12.72
CA ASP A 127 0.55 -6.81 13.67
C ASP A 127 1.66 -7.74 13.17
N GLY A 128 2.78 -7.78 13.88
CA GLY A 128 3.95 -8.57 13.52
C GLY A 128 4.53 -8.24 12.15
N SER A 129 4.41 -6.99 11.71
CA SER A 129 4.76 -6.56 10.33
C SER A 129 5.95 -5.62 10.31
N ASN A 130 6.79 -5.73 9.28
CA ASN A 130 7.92 -4.84 9.09
C ASN A 130 7.65 -3.83 7.96
N ILE A 131 7.81 -2.55 8.25
CA ILE A 131 7.59 -1.47 7.31
C ILE A 131 8.89 -0.70 7.11
N TYR A 132 9.37 -0.66 5.88
CA TYR A 132 10.55 0.09 5.45
C TYR A 132 10.11 1.22 4.53
N GLY A 133 9.97 2.44 5.09
CA GLY A 133 9.53 3.56 4.29
C GLY A 133 8.72 4.61 5.05
N ALA A 134 7.55 4.97 4.57
CA ALA A 134 6.76 6.03 5.18
C ALA A 134 5.29 5.63 5.37
N ILE A 135 4.68 6.18 6.42
CA ILE A 135 3.25 6.03 6.72
C ILE A 135 2.63 7.42 6.82
N LEU A 136 1.57 7.65 6.04
CA LEU A 136 0.67 8.80 6.17
C LEU A 136 -0.68 8.31 6.70
N ASN A 137 -0.91 8.52 7.98
CA ASN A 137 -2.11 8.05 8.64
C ASN A 137 -3.11 9.20 8.90
N TYR A 138 -4.30 9.06 8.35
CA TYR A 138 -5.46 9.91 8.63
C TYR A 138 -6.53 9.18 9.45
N SER A 139 -6.32 7.89 9.75
CA SER A 139 -7.26 7.08 10.52
C SER A 139 -7.30 7.52 11.97
N SER A 140 -8.47 7.46 12.59
CA SER A 140 -8.66 7.84 14.00
C SER A 140 -8.02 6.88 14.99
N LEU A 141 -7.87 5.62 14.59
CA LEU A 141 -7.18 4.58 15.36
C LEU A 141 -5.97 4.09 14.57
N PHE A 142 -4.78 4.20 15.15
CA PHE A 142 -3.55 3.66 14.60
C PHE A 142 -2.86 2.80 15.66
N THR A 143 -2.82 1.49 15.43
CA THR A 143 -2.29 0.52 16.39
C THR A 143 -1.09 -0.24 15.83
N LEU A 144 -0.13 -0.49 16.69
CA LEU A 144 1.03 -1.34 16.46
C LEU A 144 0.99 -2.51 17.43
N ASN A 145 0.79 -3.71 16.91
CA ASN A 145 0.69 -4.97 17.69
C ASN A 145 1.86 -5.90 17.36
N GLY A 146 2.06 -6.86 18.25
CA GLY A 146 3.07 -7.89 18.03
C GLY A 146 4.48 -7.32 17.90
N ASP A 147 5.34 -8.05 17.21
CA ASP A 147 6.71 -7.64 16.87
C ASP A 147 6.67 -6.83 15.56
N THR A 148 6.18 -5.60 15.66
CA THR A 148 6.00 -4.69 14.51
C THR A 148 7.10 -3.65 14.50
N ASP A 149 7.87 -3.61 13.41
CA ASP A 149 8.92 -2.62 13.21
C ASP A 149 8.59 -1.67 12.06
N ILE A 150 8.62 -0.37 12.35
CA ILE A 150 8.59 0.68 11.33
C ILE A 150 9.97 1.34 11.26
N VAL A 151 10.64 1.14 10.14
CA VAL A 151 11.95 1.75 9.85
C VAL A 151 11.74 2.83 8.79
N GLY A 152 11.67 4.09 9.23
CA GLY A 152 11.39 5.17 8.30
C GLY A 152 10.73 6.39 8.95
N SER A 153 9.58 6.81 8.41
CA SER A 153 8.87 8.00 8.86
C SER A 153 7.38 7.73 9.05
N VAL A 154 6.82 8.28 10.11
CA VAL A 154 5.38 8.22 10.38
C VAL A 154 4.84 9.64 10.53
N VAL A 155 3.84 9.96 9.72
CA VAL A 155 3.03 11.18 9.88
C VAL A 155 1.61 10.73 10.18
N SER A 156 1.15 11.00 11.39
CA SER A 156 -0.18 10.60 11.84
C SER A 156 -0.97 11.79 12.33
N LYS A 157 -2.23 11.86 11.94
CA LYS A 157 -3.16 12.88 12.45
C LYS A 157 -3.53 12.63 13.91
N TYR A 158 -3.47 11.39 14.35
CA TYR A 158 -3.85 10.94 15.70
C TYR A 158 -2.70 10.18 16.35
N ILE A 159 -2.82 9.93 17.65
CA ILE A 159 -1.80 9.22 18.42
C ILE A 159 -1.66 7.79 17.91
N VAL A 160 -0.41 7.33 17.84
CA VAL A 160 -0.09 5.93 17.58
C VAL A 160 -0.23 5.16 18.88
N ASP A 161 -1.00 4.10 18.89
CA ASP A 161 -1.23 3.24 20.04
C ASP A 161 -0.36 1.98 19.95
N PHE A 162 0.65 1.92 20.80
CA PHE A 162 1.53 0.76 20.93
C PHE A 162 0.86 -0.27 21.84
N GLN A 163 0.38 -1.34 21.24
CA GLN A 163 -0.30 -2.45 21.93
C GLN A 163 0.68 -3.56 22.35
N SER A 164 1.95 -3.42 21.99
CA SER A 164 3.01 -4.39 22.31
C SER A 164 4.30 -3.67 22.65
N ASP A 165 4.99 -4.15 23.67
CA ASP A 165 6.33 -3.68 24.05
C ASP A 165 7.41 -4.05 23.01
N LEU A 166 7.09 -4.94 22.08
CA LEU A 166 7.98 -5.33 20.98
C LEU A 166 7.84 -4.43 19.74
N ALA A 167 6.79 -3.59 19.69
CA ALA A 167 6.59 -2.70 18.56
C ALA A 167 7.53 -1.49 18.63
N SER A 168 8.10 -1.12 17.49
CA SER A 168 9.05 -0.01 17.39
C SER A 168 8.83 0.89 16.18
N ILE A 169 9.25 2.15 16.32
CA ILE A 169 9.39 3.11 15.22
C ILE A 169 10.81 3.66 15.28
N THR A 170 11.61 3.38 14.26
CA THR A 170 12.98 3.83 14.15
C THR A 170 13.21 4.67 12.90
N LYS A 171 14.11 5.65 12.99
CA LYS A 171 14.49 6.45 11.84
C LYS A 171 15.19 5.57 10.80
N GLY A 172 14.76 5.67 9.54
CA GLY A 172 15.36 4.96 8.43
C GLY A 172 15.32 5.78 7.14
N ASN A 173 15.90 5.24 6.08
CA ASN A 173 15.81 5.84 4.76
C ASN A 173 14.39 5.65 4.22
N ILE A 174 13.87 6.70 3.61
CA ILE A 174 12.59 6.63 2.89
C ILE A 174 12.90 6.26 1.45
N PRO A 175 12.19 5.28 0.86
CA PRO A 175 12.35 4.93 -0.54
C PRO A 175 12.16 6.14 -1.45
N GLU A 176 12.99 6.25 -2.49
CA GLU A 176 12.78 7.25 -3.53
C GLU A 176 11.65 6.78 -4.45
N PHE A 177 10.57 7.52 -4.50
CA PHE A 177 9.42 7.25 -5.38
C PHE A 177 9.63 7.87 -6.77
N THR A 178 10.84 7.67 -7.34
CA THR A 178 11.17 8.17 -8.66
C THR A 178 10.58 7.28 -9.75
N GLY A 179 9.95 7.87 -10.75
CA GLY A 179 9.44 7.17 -11.94
C GLY A 179 8.02 6.62 -11.83
N LEU A 180 7.41 6.58 -10.66
CA LEU A 180 6.01 6.21 -10.52
C LEU A 180 5.06 7.35 -10.90
N VAL A 181 5.57 8.58 -10.97
CA VAL A 181 4.71 9.73 -11.10
C VAL A 181 5.36 10.83 -11.94
N THR A 182 5.14 10.78 -13.23
CA THR A 182 5.15 12.01 -14.00
C THR A 182 3.84 12.76 -13.70
N GLY A 183 3.88 13.72 -12.76
CA GLY A 183 2.73 14.57 -12.45
C GLY A 183 2.22 14.61 -11.01
N LEU A 184 2.66 13.74 -10.12
CA LEU A 184 2.48 13.94 -8.68
C LEU A 184 3.74 14.61 -8.12
N ASN A 185 3.64 15.86 -7.74
CA ASN A 185 4.65 16.45 -6.87
C ASN A 185 4.79 15.55 -5.64
N PRO A 186 5.99 15.14 -5.24
CA PRO A 186 6.16 14.35 -4.03
C PRO A 186 5.53 15.12 -2.87
N PHE A 187 4.58 14.51 -2.19
CA PHE A 187 3.96 15.09 -1.00
C PHE A 187 4.93 15.20 0.18
N ILE A 188 6.13 14.67 0.01
CA ILE A 188 7.20 14.76 1.00
C ILE A 188 8.32 15.55 0.36
N VAL A 189 8.45 16.82 0.74
CA VAL A 189 9.64 17.61 0.42
C VAL A 189 10.75 17.12 1.33
N PRO A 190 11.89 16.62 0.79
CA PRO A 190 13.03 16.26 1.61
C PRO A 190 13.42 17.46 2.49
N GLY A 191 13.46 17.27 3.80
CA GLY A 191 13.83 18.31 4.77
C GLY A 191 12.67 19.06 5.44
N SER A 192 11.40 18.73 5.17
CA SER A 192 10.25 19.32 5.85
C SER A 192 9.87 18.60 7.14
N TYR A 193 10.83 18.09 7.89
CA TYR A 193 10.58 17.53 9.23
C TYR A 193 10.55 18.66 10.23
N LEU A 194 9.39 18.91 10.85
CA LEU A 194 9.33 19.62 12.12
C LEU A 194 9.75 18.64 13.21
N GLU A 195 10.96 18.80 13.72
CA GLU A 195 11.35 18.21 15.00
C GLU A 195 10.59 18.95 16.11
N TYR A 196 9.79 18.23 16.87
CA TYR A 196 9.21 18.67 18.14
C TYR A 196 9.91 17.93 19.26
#